data_2a36dbda3432f9b5e26531e528b68a3f
#
_entry.id   2a36dbda3432f9b5e26531e528b68a3f
#
_cell.length_a   1.000
_cell.length_b   1.000
_cell.length_c   1.000
_cell.angle_alpha   90.00
_cell.angle_beta   90.00
_cell.angle_gamma   90.00
#
_symmetry.space_group_name_H-M   'P 1'
#
loop_
_entity.id
_entity.type
_entity.pdbx_description
1 polymer ?
#
loop_
_entity_poly.entity_id
_entity_poly.type
_entity_poly.pdbx_seq_one_letter_code
_entity_poly.pdbx_strand_id
1 'polypeptide(L)'
;TNYMQFRNAVLEDLPLIVEIYNSTIASRMVTADTEPVSIADKLNWFNAHNNTTRPLWIVEDNHQIIGWVSYNNFYGRPAYDGTAEISIYLQPSARGKGYGKIILQHCIAACKELKIHSLLGFIFSHNEASMNLFKNAGFAEWGFLKDIAIMDENKYSLSILGLKII
;
A
#
# COMPACT_ATOMS: atom_id res chain seq x y z
N THR A 1 -17.42 -17.10 10.80
CA THR A 1 -16.40 -17.19 9.74
C THR A 1 -16.18 -15.82 9.14
N ASN A 2 -14.97 -15.32 9.27
CA ASN A 2 -14.59 -14.06 8.63
C ASN A 2 -14.61 -14.25 7.12
N TYR A 3 -15.45 -13.49 6.46
CA TYR A 3 -15.57 -13.53 5.02
C TYR A 3 -14.91 -12.28 4.43
N MET A 4 -13.65 -12.43 4.03
CA MET A 4 -12.87 -11.34 3.47
C MET A 4 -12.82 -11.47 1.94
N GLN A 5 -13.11 -10.39 1.24
CA GLN A 5 -13.07 -10.33 -0.22
C GLN A 5 -12.13 -9.24 -0.70
N PHE A 6 -11.44 -9.53 -1.79
CA PHE A 6 -10.61 -8.59 -2.52
C PHE A 6 -11.20 -8.47 -3.92
N ARG A 7 -11.77 -7.32 -4.25
CA ARG A 7 -12.35 -7.09 -5.56
C ARG A 7 -11.65 -5.96 -6.29
N ASN A 8 -11.63 -6.01 -7.61
CA ASN A 8 -11.08 -4.91 -8.40
C ASN A 8 -11.88 -3.64 -8.16
N ALA A 9 -11.17 -2.54 -7.92
CA ALA A 9 -11.79 -1.24 -7.75
C ALA A 9 -12.38 -0.75 -9.08
N VAL A 10 -13.51 -0.08 -8.98
CA VAL A 10 -14.15 0.61 -10.11
C VAL A 10 -14.12 2.11 -9.82
N LEU A 11 -14.40 2.93 -10.83
CA LEU A 11 -14.30 4.39 -10.71
C LEU A 11 -15.15 4.95 -9.57
N GLU A 12 -16.29 4.36 -9.33
CA GLU A 12 -17.21 4.75 -8.23
C GLU A 12 -16.59 4.56 -6.85
N ASP A 13 -15.54 3.74 -6.73
CA ASP A 13 -14.81 3.55 -5.46
C ASP A 13 -13.81 4.67 -5.18
N LEU A 14 -13.43 5.45 -6.18
CA LEU A 14 -12.35 6.44 -6.04
C LEU A 14 -12.60 7.46 -4.94
N PRO A 15 -13.82 8.02 -4.75
CA PRO A 15 -14.07 8.92 -3.63
C PRO A 15 -13.74 8.32 -2.27
N LEU A 16 -14.12 7.07 -2.02
CA LEU A 16 -13.83 6.39 -0.76
C LEU A 16 -12.34 6.06 -0.62
N ILE A 17 -11.69 5.67 -1.71
CA ILE A 17 -10.24 5.43 -1.73
C ILE A 17 -9.49 6.70 -1.29
N VAL A 18 -9.87 7.85 -1.85
CA VAL A 18 -9.28 9.14 -1.51
C VAL A 18 -9.57 9.54 -0.06
N GLU A 19 -10.79 9.29 0.42
CA GLU A 19 -11.17 9.56 1.81
C GLU A 19 -10.31 8.75 2.79
N ILE A 20 -10.14 7.47 2.54
CA ILE A 20 -9.29 6.60 3.37
C ILE A 20 -7.84 7.08 3.34
N TYR A 21 -7.33 7.40 2.16
CA TYR A 21 -5.97 7.94 2.00
C TYR A 21 -5.80 9.22 2.81
N ASN A 22 -6.69 10.18 2.65
CA ASN A 22 -6.62 11.46 3.35
C ASN A 22 -6.69 11.30 4.87
N SER A 23 -7.37 10.26 5.37
CA SER A 23 -7.45 9.99 6.81
C SER A 23 -6.09 9.65 7.44
N THR A 24 -5.08 9.30 6.63
CA THR A 24 -3.75 8.93 7.12
C THR A 24 -2.78 10.12 7.17
N ILE A 25 -3.12 11.25 6.56
CA ILE A 25 -2.19 12.37 6.37
C ILE A 25 -1.80 13.02 7.69
N ALA A 26 -2.75 13.28 8.58
CA ALA A 26 -2.52 14.01 9.81
C ALA A 26 -1.48 13.35 10.73
N SER A 27 -1.36 12.03 10.71
CA SER A 27 -0.43 11.30 11.56
C SER A 27 1.04 11.48 11.17
N ARG A 28 1.32 11.87 9.92
CA ARG A 28 2.69 11.93 9.34
C ARG A 28 3.43 10.59 9.39
N MET A 29 2.70 9.48 9.53
CA MET A 29 3.27 8.14 9.66
C MET A 29 3.23 7.34 8.35
N VAL A 30 2.28 7.63 7.47
CA VAL A 30 1.89 6.72 6.40
C VAL A 30 2.25 7.24 5.02
N THR A 31 2.01 8.53 4.74
CA THR A 31 2.22 9.12 3.41
C THR A 31 3.07 10.38 3.49
N ALA A 32 3.74 10.70 2.39
CA ALA A 32 4.53 11.92 2.24
C ALA A 32 3.67 13.15 1.92
N ASP A 33 2.38 12.99 1.63
CA ASP A 33 1.47 14.11 1.47
C ASP A 33 1.19 14.76 2.82
N THR A 34 1.21 16.09 2.86
CA THR A 34 0.94 16.87 4.07
C THR A 34 -0.40 17.57 4.03
N GLU A 35 -1.02 17.63 2.86
CA GLU A 35 -2.34 18.22 2.63
C GLU A 35 -3.25 17.21 1.95
N PRO A 36 -4.57 17.26 2.19
CA PRO A 36 -5.51 16.36 1.52
C PRO A 36 -5.41 16.45 -0.01
N VAL A 37 -5.52 15.30 -0.66
CA VAL A 37 -5.58 15.24 -2.12
C VAL A 37 -7.02 15.21 -2.58
N SER A 38 -7.28 15.69 -3.80
CA SER A 38 -8.62 15.65 -4.42
C SER A 38 -8.80 14.35 -5.20
N ILE A 39 -10.06 14.03 -5.51
CA ILE A 39 -10.38 12.91 -6.39
C ILE A 39 -9.74 13.13 -7.77
N ALA A 40 -9.80 14.36 -8.30
CA ALA A 40 -9.20 14.71 -9.58
C ALA A 40 -7.69 14.48 -9.60
N ASP A 41 -6.99 14.78 -8.49
CA ASP A 41 -5.55 14.57 -8.37
C ASP A 41 -5.17 13.09 -8.50
N LYS A 42 -6.06 12.17 -8.16
CA LYS A 42 -5.79 10.74 -8.13
C LYS A 42 -6.32 9.98 -9.34
N LEU A 43 -6.98 10.65 -10.27
CA LEU A 43 -7.58 9.98 -11.43
C LEU A 43 -6.53 9.29 -12.32
N ASN A 44 -5.41 9.95 -12.60
CA ASN A 44 -4.34 9.35 -13.40
C ASN A 44 -3.71 8.14 -12.69
N TRP A 45 -3.51 8.23 -11.38
CA TRP A 45 -3.03 7.12 -10.57
C TRP A 45 -4.01 5.93 -10.62
N PHE A 46 -5.32 6.20 -10.49
CA PHE A 46 -6.35 5.17 -10.58
C PHE A 46 -6.29 4.47 -11.95
N ASN A 47 -6.22 5.24 -13.03
CA ASN A 47 -6.21 4.70 -14.40
C ASN A 47 -4.92 3.97 -14.75
N ALA A 48 -3.84 4.16 -14.00
CA ALA A 48 -2.58 3.46 -14.22
C ALA A 48 -2.60 2.00 -13.75
N HIS A 49 -3.64 1.60 -13.02
CA HIS A 49 -3.79 0.22 -12.56
C HIS A 49 -4.41 -0.65 -13.63
N ASN A 50 -4.14 -1.96 -13.55
CA ASN A 50 -4.78 -2.98 -14.38
C ASN A 50 -5.00 -4.24 -13.55
N ASN A 51 -5.96 -5.07 -13.95
CA ASN A 51 -6.37 -6.23 -13.17
C ASN A 51 -5.42 -7.43 -13.27
N THR A 52 -4.46 -7.41 -14.19
CA THR A 52 -3.62 -8.57 -14.49
C THR A 52 -2.25 -8.53 -13.86
N THR A 53 -1.64 -7.35 -13.70
CA THR A 53 -0.28 -7.21 -13.17
C THR A 53 -0.13 -6.14 -12.11
N ARG A 54 -1.01 -5.14 -12.09
CA ARG A 54 -0.96 -4.02 -11.15
C ARG A 54 -2.36 -3.67 -10.67
N PRO A 55 -3.02 -4.55 -9.92
CA PRO A 55 -4.39 -4.29 -9.50
C PRO A 55 -4.50 -3.24 -8.41
N LEU A 56 -5.67 -2.66 -8.34
CA LEU A 56 -6.16 -1.85 -7.23
C LEU A 56 -7.37 -2.58 -6.69
N TRP A 57 -7.31 -3.03 -5.44
CA TRP A 57 -8.37 -3.83 -4.83
C TRP A 57 -9.06 -3.08 -3.70
N ILE A 58 -10.37 -3.21 -3.66
CA ILE A 58 -11.16 -2.88 -2.48
C ILE A 58 -11.20 -4.12 -1.60
N VAL A 59 -10.94 -3.94 -0.32
CA VAL A 59 -10.98 -5.03 0.66
C VAL A 59 -12.25 -4.90 1.49
N GLU A 60 -13.04 -5.97 1.49
CA GLU A 60 -14.29 -6.04 2.24
C GLU A 60 -14.22 -7.16 3.28
N ASP A 61 -14.82 -6.94 4.44
CA ASP A 61 -15.06 -7.96 5.45
C ASP A 61 -16.55 -7.95 5.78
N ASN A 62 -17.22 -9.10 5.58
CA ASN A 62 -18.68 -9.24 5.73
C ASN A 62 -19.44 -8.14 4.97
N HIS A 63 -19.05 -7.88 3.72
CA HIS A 63 -19.65 -6.90 2.81
C HIS A 63 -19.44 -5.43 3.22
N GLN A 64 -18.60 -5.16 4.20
CA GLN A 64 -18.21 -3.79 4.57
C GLN A 64 -16.80 -3.49 4.08
N ILE A 65 -16.64 -2.34 3.44
CA ILE A 65 -15.33 -1.91 2.95
C ILE A 65 -14.46 -1.55 4.15
N ILE A 66 -13.32 -2.23 4.29
CA ILE A 66 -12.37 -1.96 5.38
C ILE A 66 -11.10 -1.25 4.91
N GLY A 67 -10.84 -1.24 3.62
CA GLY A 67 -9.64 -0.61 3.09
C GLY A 67 -9.45 -0.87 1.62
N TRP A 68 -8.25 -0.53 1.14
CA TRP A 68 -7.86 -0.79 -0.24
C TRP A 68 -6.37 -1.12 -0.32
N VAL A 69 -6.01 -1.79 -1.42
CA VAL A 69 -4.65 -2.23 -1.72
C VAL A 69 -4.28 -1.81 -3.12
N SER A 70 -3.08 -1.33 -3.31
CA SER A 70 -2.56 -0.90 -4.61
C SER A 70 -1.20 -1.54 -4.89
N TYR A 71 -1.06 -2.10 -6.08
CA TYR A 71 0.25 -2.49 -6.61
C TYR A 71 0.67 -1.46 -7.64
N ASN A 72 1.84 -0.88 -7.46
CA ASN A 72 2.37 0.14 -8.37
C ASN A 72 3.69 -0.32 -8.97
N ASN A 73 4.00 0.17 -10.17
CA ASN A 73 5.30 -0.06 -10.78
C ASN A 73 6.39 0.58 -9.92
N PHE A 74 7.53 -0.12 -9.82
CA PHE A 74 8.67 0.44 -9.08
C PHE A 74 9.29 1.62 -9.83
N TYR A 75 9.64 1.42 -11.10
CA TYR A 75 10.39 2.45 -11.84
C TYR A 75 9.95 2.65 -13.28
N GLY A 76 8.96 1.90 -13.77
CA GLY A 76 8.41 2.08 -15.13
C GLY A 76 9.35 1.79 -16.27
N ARG A 77 10.35 0.93 -16.08
CA ARG A 77 11.26 0.47 -17.14
C ARG A 77 11.18 -1.06 -17.28
N PRO A 78 11.38 -1.60 -18.51
CA PRO A 78 11.17 -3.04 -18.78
C PRO A 78 11.93 -3.98 -17.82
N ALA A 79 13.16 -3.63 -17.44
CA ALA A 79 13.96 -4.45 -16.54
C ALA A 79 13.33 -4.58 -15.14
N TYR A 80 12.42 -3.67 -14.77
CA TYR A 80 11.77 -3.65 -13.47
C TYR A 80 10.30 -4.09 -13.51
N ASP A 81 9.85 -4.65 -14.63
CA ASP A 81 8.44 -5.07 -14.79
C ASP A 81 7.99 -6.10 -13.76
N GLY A 82 8.92 -6.91 -13.24
CA GLY A 82 8.62 -7.88 -12.20
C GLY A 82 8.72 -7.36 -10.76
N THR A 83 9.00 -6.07 -10.59
CA THR A 83 9.12 -5.43 -9.28
C THR A 83 7.97 -4.47 -9.06
N ALA A 84 7.24 -4.64 -7.96
CA ALA A 84 6.10 -3.80 -7.63
C ALA A 84 6.17 -3.32 -6.19
N GLU A 85 5.63 -2.12 -5.96
CA GLU A 85 5.40 -1.57 -4.64
C GLU A 85 3.99 -1.91 -4.19
N ILE A 86 3.84 -2.36 -2.96
CA ILE A 86 2.55 -2.64 -2.33
C ILE A 86 2.19 -1.53 -1.36
N SER A 87 0.96 -1.04 -1.44
CA SER A 87 0.40 -0.07 -0.50
C SER A 87 -0.91 -0.62 0.07
N ILE A 88 -1.06 -0.57 1.39
CA ILE A 88 -2.24 -1.04 2.11
C ILE A 88 -2.77 0.11 2.95
N TYR A 89 -4.03 0.49 2.75
CA TYR A 89 -4.69 1.57 3.47
C TYR A 89 -5.99 1.06 4.09
N LEU A 90 -6.16 1.27 5.39
CA LEU A 90 -7.33 0.83 6.13
C LEU A 90 -8.20 2.01 6.55
N GLN A 91 -9.51 1.80 6.57
CA GLN A 91 -10.46 2.68 7.23
C GLN A 91 -10.02 2.89 8.68
N PRO A 92 -10.19 4.10 9.25
CA PRO A 92 -9.86 4.33 10.65
C PRO A 92 -10.52 3.32 11.60
N SER A 93 -11.78 2.97 11.35
CA SER A 93 -12.52 2.00 12.15
C SER A 93 -12.00 0.56 12.06
N ALA A 94 -11.20 0.26 11.04
CA ALA A 94 -10.66 -1.08 10.81
C ALA A 94 -9.23 -1.26 11.36
N ARG A 95 -8.61 -0.20 11.85
CA ARG A 95 -7.23 -0.24 12.35
C ARG A 95 -7.14 -0.93 13.70
N GLY A 96 -5.99 -1.55 13.98
CA GLY A 96 -5.73 -2.21 15.26
C GLY A 96 -6.48 -3.53 15.47
N LYS A 97 -7.02 -4.13 14.41
CA LYS A 97 -7.82 -5.36 14.47
C LYS A 97 -7.16 -6.57 13.80
N GLY A 98 -5.90 -6.43 13.38
CA GLY A 98 -5.17 -7.52 12.75
C GLY A 98 -5.40 -7.70 11.25
N TYR A 99 -6.15 -6.82 10.60
CA TYR A 99 -6.43 -6.92 9.16
C TYR A 99 -5.16 -6.78 8.31
N GLY A 100 -4.23 -5.94 8.71
CA GLY A 100 -3.00 -5.71 7.93
C GLY A 100 -2.24 -6.98 7.63
N LYS A 101 -2.11 -7.87 8.62
CA LYS A 101 -1.42 -9.15 8.46
C LYS A 101 -2.12 -10.05 7.43
N ILE A 102 -3.42 -10.18 7.52
CA ILE A 102 -4.22 -11.01 6.61
C ILE A 102 -4.13 -10.46 5.19
N ILE A 103 -4.28 -9.15 5.06
CA ILE A 103 -4.23 -8.46 3.76
C ILE A 103 -2.85 -8.62 3.13
N LEU A 104 -1.78 -8.38 3.87
CA LEU A 104 -0.42 -8.50 3.35
C LEU A 104 -0.10 -9.93 2.90
N GLN A 105 -0.52 -10.93 3.67
CA GLN A 105 -0.36 -12.33 3.29
C GLN A 105 -1.09 -12.67 2.00
N HIS A 106 -2.32 -12.16 1.83
CA HIS A 106 -3.07 -12.34 0.59
C HIS A 106 -2.35 -11.70 -0.60
N CYS A 107 -1.82 -10.49 -0.40
CA CYS A 107 -1.10 -9.76 -1.45
C CYS A 107 0.20 -10.46 -1.85
N ILE A 108 0.91 -11.04 -0.91
CA ILE A 108 2.12 -11.85 -1.19
C ILE A 108 1.74 -13.09 -2.01
N ALA A 109 0.69 -13.79 -1.61
CA ALA A 109 0.25 -15.00 -2.29
C ALA A 109 -0.20 -14.72 -3.73
N ALA A 110 -0.73 -13.55 -4.02
CA ALA A 110 -1.19 -13.18 -5.36
C ALA A 110 -0.03 -12.79 -6.31
N CYS A 111 1.16 -12.51 -5.80
CA CYS A 111 2.25 -11.95 -6.61
C CYS A 111 2.64 -12.83 -7.79
N LYS A 112 2.62 -14.15 -7.63
CA LYS A 112 3.02 -15.06 -8.69
C LYS A 112 2.12 -14.95 -9.93
N GLU A 113 0.81 -14.93 -9.73
CA GLU A 113 -0.15 -14.72 -10.83
C GLU A 113 -0.03 -13.34 -11.44
N LEU A 114 0.32 -12.33 -10.64
CA LEU A 114 0.52 -10.97 -11.11
C LEU A 114 1.87 -10.76 -11.80
N LYS A 115 2.68 -11.82 -11.93
CA LYS A 115 4.02 -11.80 -12.54
C LYS A 115 4.98 -10.87 -11.78
N ILE A 116 4.86 -10.83 -10.47
CA ILE A 116 5.73 -10.07 -9.58
C ILE A 116 6.70 -11.04 -8.91
N HIS A 117 8.01 -10.81 -9.08
CA HIS A 117 9.06 -11.60 -8.42
C HIS A 117 9.70 -10.87 -7.25
N SER A 118 9.51 -9.56 -7.14
CA SER A 118 10.04 -8.74 -6.05
C SER A 118 8.99 -7.76 -5.60
N LEU A 119 8.60 -7.87 -4.33
CA LEU A 119 7.59 -6.99 -3.73
C LEU A 119 8.26 -6.03 -2.76
N LEU A 120 7.99 -4.73 -2.91
CA LEU A 120 8.57 -3.67 -2.10
C LEU A 120 7.52 -2.98 -1.25
N GLY A 121 7.91 -2.62 -0.03
CA GLY A 121 7.16 -1.70 0.80
C GLY A 121 8.01 -0.46 1.08
N PHE A 122 7.48 0.73 0.77
CA PHE A 122 8.10 2.01 1.13
C PHE A 122 7.45 2.49 2.41
N ILE A 123 8.22 2.47 3.50
CA ILE A 123 7.69 2.70 4.84
C ILE A 123 8.56 3.73 5.53
N PHE A 124 7.95 4.79 6.07
CA PHE A 124 8.70 5.70 6.93
C PHE A 124 9.29 4.92 8.10
N SER A 125 10.58 5.13 8.35
CA SER A 125 11.33 4.34 9.34
C SER A 125 10.78 4.49 10.76
N HIS A 126 10.11 5.60 11.06
CA HIS A 126 9.48 5.84 12.36
C HIS A 126 8.11 5.17 12.52
N ASN A 127 7.56 4.60 11.45
CA ASN A 127 6.31 3.85 11.52
C ASN A 127 6.59 2.40 11.95
N GLU A 128 6.77 2.21 13.25
CA GLU A 128 7.15 0.91 13.80
C GLU A 128 6.12 -0.18 13.53
N ALA A 129 4.84 0.15 13.58
CA ALA A 129 3.76 -0.81 13.33
C ALA A 129 3.85 -1.41 11.93
N SER A 130 4.02 -0.57 10.90
CA SER A 130 4.18 -1.04 9.52
C SER A 130 5.51 -1.75 9.30
N MET A 131 6.60 -1.25 9.88
CA MET A 131 7.90 -1.92 9.80
C MET A 131 7.82 -3.34 10.35
N ASN A 132 7.20 -3.52 11.52
CA ASN A 132 7.04 -4.83 12.14
C ASN A 132 6.11 -5.73 11.34
N LEU A 133 5.02 -5.18 10.82
CA LEU A 133 4.07 -5.92 9.98
C LEU A 133 4.79 -6.56 8.79
N PHE A 134 5.57 -5.79 8.07
CA PHE A 134 6.28 -6.27 6.88
C PHE A 134 7.41 -7.23 7.25
N LYS A 135 8.20 -6.92 8.28
CA LYS A 135 9.28 -7.81 8.73
C LYS A 135 8.74 -9.16 9.19
N ASN A 136 7.63 -9.16 9.92
CA ASN A 136 7.00 -10.41 10.37
C ASN A 136 6.44 -11.24 9.20
N ALA A 137 6.17 -10.62 8.06
CA ALA A 137 5.75 -11.31 6.85
C ALA A 137 6.91 -11.82 5.99
N GLY A 138 8.16 -11.61 6.44
CA GLY A 138 9.35 -12.09 5.75
C GLY A 138 10.12 -11.04 4.96
N PHE A 139 9.67 -9.79 4.95
CA PHE A 139 10.40 -8.70 4.30
C PHE A 139 11.69 -8.38 5.05
N ALA A 140 12.73 -8.01 4.31
CA ALA A 140 13.98 -7.50 4.85
C ALA A 140 14.22 -6.07 4.39
N GLU A 141 15.01 -5.31 5.12
CA GLU A 141 15.38 -3.97 4.70
C GLU A 141 16.38 -4.05 3.54
N TRP A 142 15.97 -3.55 2.38
CA TRP A 142 16.83 -3.51 1.18
C TRP A 142 17.40 -2.13 0.92
N GLY A 143 16.85 -1.10 1.52
CA GLY A 143 17.34 0.26 1.37
C GLY A 143 16.91 1.14 2.52
N PHE A 144 17.70 2.18 2.76
CA PHE A 144 17.41 3.18 3.78
C PHE A 144 17.82 4.54 3.25
N LEU A 145 16.85 5.46 3.21
CA LEU A 145 17.06 6.82 2.71
C LEU A 145 16.96 7.78 3.89
N LYS A 146 18.14 8.20 4.39
CA LYS A 146 18.22 9.03 5.58
C LYS A 146 17.71 10.43 5.33
N ASP A 147 16.77 10.89 6.17
CA ASP A 147 16.26 12.26 6.18
C ASP A 147 15.75 12.73 4.82
N ILE A 148 15.18 11.81 4.04
CA ILE A 148 14.77 12.07 2.65
C ILE A 148 13.49 12.92 2.56
N ALA A 149 12.65 12.92 3.60
CA ALA A 149 11.40 13.66 3.63
C ALA A 149 11.42 14.74 4.71
N ILE A 150 10.82 15.89 4.41
CA ILE A 150 10.64 16.98 5.37
C ILE A 150 9.14 17.23 5.49
N MET A 151 8.62 17.08 6.71
CA MET A 151 7.22 17.36 7.02
C MET A 151 7.15 18.14 8.33
N ASP A 152 6.41 19.26 8.32
CA ASP A 152 6.28 20.12 9.51
C ASP A 152 7.66 20.52 10.10
N GLU A 153 8.61 20.82 9.22
CA GLU A 153 10.00 21.19 9.57
C GLU A 153 10.83 20.06 10.18
N ASN A 154 10.29 18.86 10.31
CA ASN A 154 11.01 17.68 10.79
C ASN A 154 11.48 16.81 9.63
N LYS A 155 12.63 16.18 9.82
CA LYS A 155 13.20 15.26 8.83
C LYS A 155 12.79 13.82 9.15
N TYR A 156 12.47 13.06 8.10
CA TYR A 156 12.05 11.66 8.23
C TYR A 156 12.81 10.80 7.23
N SER A 157 13.15 9.60 7.68
CA SER A 157 13.83 8.61 6.85
C SER A 157 12.83 7.61 6.27
N LEU A 158 13.16 7.09 5.09
CA LEU A 158 12.34 6.09 4.40
C LEU A 158 13.10 4.77 4.35
N SER A 159 12.46 3.71 4.79
CA SER A 159 12.96 2.35 4.64
C SER A 159 12.30 1.69 3.43
N ILE A 160 13.10 1.00 2.63
CA ILE A 160 12.60 0.16 1.54
C ILE A 160 12.73 -1.27 2.00
N LEU A 161 11.59 -1.91 2.26
CA LEU A 161 11.54 -3.31 2.63
C LEU A 161 11.20 -4.15 1.41
N GLY A 162 11.86 -5.28 1.24
CA GLY A 162 11.68 -6.11 0.08
C GLY A 162 11.51 -7.59 0.40
N LEU A 163 10.79 -8.26 -0.49
CA LEU A 163 10.55 -9.70 -0.41
C LEU A 163 10.68 -10.31 -1.79
N LYS A 164 11.51 -11.36 -1.92
CA LYS A 164 11.55 -12.17 -3.14
C LYS A 164 10.41 -13.18 -3.13
N ILE A 165 9.67 -13.21 -4.22
CA ILE A 165 8.59 -14.18 -4.41
C ILE A 165 9.18 -15.43 -5.07
N ILE A 166 8.94 -16.58 -4.47
CA ILE A 166 9.47 -17.88 -4.93
C ILE A 166 8.40 -18.65 -5.72
#